data_e0fd4e176620d272d12060156e8022dd
#
_entry.id   e0fd4e176620d272d12060156e8022dd
#
_cell.length_a   1.000
_cell.length_b   1.000
_cell.length_c   1.000
_cell.angle_alpha   90.00
_cell.angle_beta   90.00
_cell.angle_gamma   90.00
#
_symmetry.space_group_name_H-M   'P 1'
#
loop_
_entity.id
_entity.type
_entity.pdbx_description
1 polymer ?
#
loop_
_entity_poly.entity_id
_entity_poly.type
_entity_poly.pdbx_seq_one_letter_code
_entity_poly.pdbx_strand_id
1 'polypeptide(L)'
;MVSSNPKEIFIQGITKDGKTFRPSDWDDRLCGVMSPFRPGGPQPGSHLTYSPWCVPTVVNGIKCVVVNAQLREAEPMAWDFAINFAKDNNLQIAEACLVPDA
;
A
#
# COMPACT_ATOMS: atom_id res chain seq x y z
N MET A 1 21.49 15.57 1.71
CA MET A 1 20.94 15.28 1.68
C MET A 1 20.34 14.57 1.52
N VAL A 2 19.97 14.16 1.71
CA VAL A 2 19.41 13.50 1.55
C VAL A 2 18.58 13.25 1.54
N SER A 3 18.13 13.17 1.27
CA SER A 3 17.22 12.96 1.21
C SER A 3 16.53 12.10 1.38
N SER A 4 15.84 12.08 1.89
CA SER A 4 14.99 11.19 2.09
C SER A 4 14.07 11.07 1.05
N ASN A 5 14.28 10.28 0.21
CA ASN A 5 13.35 9.96 -0.74
C ASN A 5 12.14 9.44 -0.16
N PRO A 6 11.03 9.71 -0.71
CA PRO A 6 9.83 9.09 -0.29
C PRO A 6 10.00 7.63 -0.45
N LYS A 7 9.64 6.93 0.52
CA LYS A 7 9.69 5.52 0.49
C LYS A 7 8.31 5.00 0.26
N GLU A 8 8.26 3.85 -0.34
CA GLU A 8 7.03 3.12 -0.49
C GLU A 8 7.20 1.79 0.16
N ILE A 9 6.14 1.23 0.69
CA ILE A 9 6.16 -0.15 1.12
C ILE A 9 5.25 -0.94 0.22
N PHE A 10 5.59 -2.22 0.04
CA PHE A 10 4.79 -3.15 -0.72
C PHE A 10 4.23 -4.17 0.24
N ILE A 11 2.90 -4.18 0.38
CA ILE A 11 2.24 -5.23 1.15
C ILE A 11 2.00 -6.35 0.14
N GLN A 12 2.66 -7.47 0.33
CA GLN A 12 2.63 -8.54 -0.65
C GLN A 12 1.52 -9.53 -0.34
N GLY A 13 0.89 -10.02 -1.37
CA GLY A 13 -0.19 -11.02 -1.22
C GLY A 13 0.35 -12.41 -0.98
N ILE A 14 1.34 -12.50 -0.10
CA ILE A 14 1.92 -13.78 0.25
C ILE A 14 2.23 -13.73 1.73
N THR A 15 1.91 -14.79 2.44
CA THR A 15 2.12 -14.81 3.89
C THR A 15 3.57 -15.08 4.20
N LYS A 16 3.94 -14.87 5.46
CA LYS A 16 5.32 -15.06 5.87
C LYS A 16 5.77 -16.51 5.73
N ASP A 17 4.84 -17.46 5.72
CA ASP A 17 5.17 -18.85 5.46
C ASP A 17 5.04 -19.23 3.98
N GLY A 18 4.89 -18.23 3.11
CA GLY A 18 5.00 -18.46 1.66
C GLY A 18 3.74 -18.85 0.94
N LYS A 19 2.57 -18.70 1.59
CA LYS A 19 1.31 -19.07 0.96
C LYS A 19 0.62 -17.88 0.35
N THR A 20 -0.07 -18.10 -0.77
CA THR A 20 -0.83 -17.04 -1.40
C THR A 20 -1.97 -16.61 -0.50
N PHE A 21 -2.08 -15.31 -0.31
CA PHE A 21 -3.13 -14.75 0.53
C PHE A 21 -4.45 -14.73 -0.23
N ARG A 22 -5.51 -15.03 0.48
CA ARG A 22 -6.86 -15.04 -0.09
C ARG A 22 -7.79 -14.21 0.75
N PRO A 23 -8.86 -13.66 0.18
CA PRO A 23 -9.33 -13.84 -1.20
C PRO A 23 -8.46 -13.08 -2.19
N SER A 24 -8.52 -13.45 -3.46
CA SER A 24 -7.60 -12.86 -4.45
C SER A 24 -7.87 -11.39 -4.74
N ASP A 25 -9.02 -10.87 -4.36
CA ASP A 25 -9.33 -9.45 -4.55
C ASP A 25 -9.03 -8.61 -3.30
N TRP A 26 -8.20 -9.13 -2.40
CA TRP A 26 -7.87 -8.41 -1.16
C TRP A 26 -7.25 -7.04 -1.45
N ASP A 27 -6.47 -6.96 -2.52
CA ASP A 27 -5.81 -5.72 -2.87
C ASP A 27 -6.82 -4.66 -3.29
N ASP A 28 -7.81 -5.04 -4.08
CA ASP A 28 -8.85 -4.10 -4.47
C ASP A 28 -9.66 -3.65 -3.27
N ARG A 29 -9.92 -4.52 -2.34
CA ARG A 29 -10.69 -4.17 -1.15
C ARG A 29 -9.93 -3.20 -0.26
N LEU A 30 -8.64 -3.47 -0.04
CA LEU A 30 -7.83 -2.58 0.77
C LEU A 30 -7.70 -1.22 0.11
N CYS A 31 -7.40 -1.19 -1.17
CA CYS A 31 -7.25 0.07 -1.89
C CYS A 31 -8.57 0.84 -1.93
N GLY A 32 -9.69 0.13 -2.00
CA GLY A 32 -11.00 0.79 -1.96
C GLY A 32 -11.26 1.47 -0.63
N VAL A 33 -10.91 0.80 0.47
CA VAL A 33 -11.08 1.39 1.80
C VAL A 33 -10.17 2.61 1.96
N MET A 34 -9.01 2.58 1.33
CA MET A 34 -8.04 3.67 1.46
C MET A 34 -8.27 4.81 0.49
N SER A 35 -9.20 4.66 -0.45
CA SER A 35 -9.37 5.64 -1.53
C SER A 35 -9.69 7.06 -1.06
N PRO A 36 -10.36 7.30 0.07
CA PRO A 36 -10.59 8.68 0.51
C PRO A 36 -9.32 9.37 1.02
N PHE A 37 -8.28 8.60 1.37
CA PHE A 37 -7.08 9.18 1.97
C PHE A 37 -6.11 9.53 0.85
N ARG A 38 -6.33 10.67 0.23
CA ARG A 38 -5.56 11.12 -0.93
C ARG A 38 -5.17 12.58 -0.78
N PRO A 39 -4.20 13.05 -1.55
CA PRO A 39 -3.84 14.46 -1.50
C PRO A 39 -5.05 15.34 -1.76
N GLY A 40 -5.28 16.30 -0.91
CA GLY A 40 -6.44 17.17 -1.02
C GLY A 40 -7.71 16.63 -0.41
N GLY A 41 -7.69 15.42 0.11
CA GLY A 41 -8.85 14.81 0.76
C GLY A 41 -9.87 14.25 -0.22
N PRO A 42 -10.99 13.74 0.29
CA PRO A 42 -12.01 13.15 -0.56
C PRO A 42 -12.58 14.18 -1.53
N GLN A 43 -12.81 13.74 -2.75
CA GLN A 43 -13.35 14.57 -3.80
C GLN A 43 -14.59 13.91 -4.37
N PRO A 44 -15.46 14.64 -5.05
CA PRO A 44 -16.57 14.01 -5.73
C PRO A 44 -16.04 12.94 -6.69
N GLY A 45 -16.60 11.75 -6.61
CA GLY A 45 -16.15 10.64 -7.45
C GLY A 45 -14.90 9.94 -6.99
N SER A 46 -14.31 10.31 -5.84
CA SER A 46 -13.09 9.69 -5.39
C SER A 46 -13.27 8.20 -5.08
N HIS A 47 -14.48 7.77 -4.79
CA HIS A 47 -14.74 6.35 -4.55
C HIS A 47 -14.61 5.51 -5.83
N LEU A 48 -14.48 6.14 -6.98
CA LEU A 48 -14.32 5.45 -8.25
C LEU A 48 -12.87 5.25 -8.63
N THR A 49 -11.94 5.84 -7.88
CA THR A 49 -10.52 5.70 -8.19
C THR A 49 -9.76 5.47 -6.90
N TYR A 50 -8.60 4.83 -7.01
CA TYR A 50 -7.77 4.59 -5.85
C TYR A 50 -6.96 5.83 -5.51
N SER A 51 -6.60 5.94 -4.25
CA SER A 51 -5.69 7.00 -3.81
C SER A 51 -4.32 6.77 -4.45
N PRO A 52 -3.64 7.82 -4.92
CA PRO A 52 -2.28 7.63 -5.41
C PRO A 52 -1.31 7.19 -4.31
N TRP A 53 -1.71 7.27 -3.05
CA TRP A 53 -0.88 6.81 -1.94
C TRP A 53 -1.09 5.33 -1.61
N CYS A 54 -2.06 4.67 -2.25
CA CYS A 54 -2.36 3.27 -1.96
C CYS A 54 -2.95 2.63 -3.21
N VAL A 55 -2.10 1.98 -4.00
CA VAL A 55 -2.52 1.43 -5.29
C VAL A 55 -2.15 -0.04 -5.40
N PRO A 56 -2.96 -0.83 -6.09
CA PRO A 56 -2.61 -2.23 -6.31
C PRO A 56 -1.59 -2.35 -7.44
N THR A 57 -0.76 -3.35 -7.34
CA THR A 57 0.23 -3.64 -8.37
C THR A 57 0.53 -5.13 -8.36
N VAL A 58 1.35 -5.56 -9.31
CA VAL A 58 1.80 -6.96 -9.36
C VAL A 58 3.31 -6.94 -9.48
N VAL A 59 3.98 -7.67 -8.62
CA VAL A 59 5.43 -7.76 -8.63
C VAL A 59 5.78 -9.23 -8.69
N ASN A 60 6.46 -9.63 -9.73
CA ASN A 60 6.86 -11.03 -9.92
C ASN A 60 5.67 -12.00 -9.85
N GLY A 61 4.54 -11.58 -10.39
CA GLY A 61 3.34 -12.42 -10.40
C GLY A 61 2.56 -12.43 -9.10
N ILE A 62 3.00 -11.68 -8.10
CA ILE A 62 2.34 -11.62 -6.80
C ILE A 62 1.61 -10.31 -6.68
N LYS A 63 0.34 -10.34 -6.32
CA LYS A 63 -0.42 -9.13 -6.11
C LYS A 63 0.11 -8.41 -4.88
N CYS A 64 0.30 -7.12 -5.00
CA CYS A 64 0.81 -6.29 -3.92
C CYS A 64 0.02 -5.01 -3.85
N VAL A 65 0.12 -4.33 -2.72
CA VAL A 65 -0.43 -2.99 -2.57
C VAL A 65 0.75 -2.08 -2.23
N VAL A 66 0.93 -1.04 -3.02
CA VAL A 66 2.00 -0.08 -2.79
C VAL A 66 1.44 1.05 -1.94
N VAL A 67 2.03 1.29 -0.80
CA VAL A 67 1.60 2.36 0.10
C VAL A 67 2.73 3.38 0.19
N ASN A 68 2.41 4.61 -0.17
CA ASN A 68 3.39 5.68 -0.19
C ASN A 68 3.60 6.23 1.22
N ALA A 69 4.83 6.48 1.60
CA ALA A 69 5.15 6.97 2.94
C ALA A 69 4.57 8.36 3.23
N GLN A 70 4.19 9.11 2.21
CA GLN A 70 3.51 10.38 2.45
C GLN A 70 2.17 10.19 3.14
N LEU A 71 1.56 9.03 2.97
CA LEU A 71 0.32 8.73 3.68
C LEU A 71 0.56 8.76 5.19
N ARG A 72 1.71 8.27 5.65
CA ARG A 72 2.03 8.29 7.06
C ARG A 72 2.10 9.72 7.60
N GLU A 73 2.61 10.65 6.77
CA GLU A 73 2.73 12.04 7.20
C GLU A 73 1.37 12.74 7.20
N ALA A 74 0.57 12.47 6.19
CA ALA A 74 -0.70 13.16 6.03
C ALA A 74 -1.83 12.52 6.81
N GLU A 75 -1.85 11.20 6.87
CA GLU A 75 -2.94 10.45 7.51
C GLU A 75 -2.35 9.28 8.27
N PRO A 76 -1.76 9.54 9.43
CA PRO A 76 -1.08 8.47 10.16
C PRO A 76 -1.99 7.32 10.56
N MET A 77 -3.27 7.59 10.83
CA MET A 77 -4.18 6.51 11.18
C MET A 77 -4.46 5.61 9.99
N ALA A 78 -4.53 6.18 8.80
CA ALA A 78 -4.72 5.37 7.60
C ALA A 78 -3.48 4.53 7.32
N TRP A 79 -2.30 5.10 7.52
CA TRP A 79 -1.06 4.35 7.39
C TRP A 79 -1.05 3.17 8.36
N ASP A 80 -1.43 3.42 9.62
CA ASP A 80 -1.47 2.36 10.63
C ASP A 80 -2.47 1.29 10.26
N PHE A 81 -3.61 1.68 9.68
CA PHE A 81 -4.61 0.71 9.25
C PHE A 81 -4.01 -0.25 8.22
N ALA A 82 -3.29 0.29 7.23
CA ALA A 82 -2.71 -0.55 6.20
C ALA A 82 -1.63 -1.48 6.77
N ILE A 83 -0.79 -0.95 7.66
CA ILE A 83 0.26 -1.75 8.28
C ILE A 83 -0.34 -2.85 9.14
N ASN A 84 -1.35 -2.51 9.92
CA ASN A 84 -2.00 -3.50 10.79
C ASN A 84 -2.75 -4.56 9.98
N PHE A 85 -3.30 -4.17 8.84
CA PHE A 85 -3.93 -5.14 7.95
C PHE A 85 -2.90 -6.21 7.55
N ALA A 86 -1.70 -5.77 7.17
CA ALA A 86 -0.67 -6.71 6.78
C ALA A 86 -0.23 -7.59 7.95
N LYS A 87 -0.05 -6.99 9.13
CA LYS A 87 0.36 -7.75 10.30
C LYS A 87 -0.68 -8.75 10.73
N ASP A 88 -1.94 -8.33 10.74
CA ASP A 88 -3.03 -9.19 11.19
C ASP A 88 -3.21 -10.39 10.26
N ASN A 89 -2.85 -10.25 9.00
CA ASN A 89 -2.99 -11.31 8.03
C ASN A 89 -1.66 -12.01 7.71
N ASN A 90 -0.64 -11.69 8.50
CA ASN A 90 0.69 -12.33 8.40
C ASN A 90 1.30 -12.16 7.00
N LEU A 91 1.09 -11.01 6.38
CA LEU A 91 1.59 -10.75 5.03
C LEU A 91 3.02 -10.21 5.08
N GLN A 92 3.76 -10.49 4.03
CA GLN A 92 5.11 -9.96 3.91
C GLN A 92 5.06 -8.51 3.47
N ILE A 93 5.91 -7.69 4.05
CA ILE A 93 6.03 -6.29 3.71
C ILE A 93 7.45 -6.05 3.24
N ALA A 94 7.61 -5.41 2.10
CA ALA A 94 8.92 -5.05 1.59
C ALA A 94 8.98 -3.53 1.44
N GLU A 95 10.12 -2.96 1.79
CA GLU A 95 10.32 -1.54 1.54
C GLU A 95 10.95 -1.38 0.19
N ALA A 96 10.38 -0.49 -0.60
CA ALA A 96 10.98 -0.14 -1.83
C ALA A 96 11.68 1.13 -1.63
N CYS A 97 12.95 1.10 -1.53
CA CYS A 97 13.71 2.25 -1.69
C CYS A 97 13.85 2.45 -3.14
N LEU A 98 13.68 3.60 -3.62
CA LEU A 98 14.00 3.90 -4.88
C LEU A 98 15.38 3.80 -5.07
N VAL A 99 15.80 2.85 -5.65
CA VAL A 99 17.08 2.71 -5.95
C VAL A 99 17.34 3.28 -7.17
N PRO A 100 18.10 4.04 -7.24
CA PRO A 100 18.47 4.53 -8.43
C PRO A 100 19.12 3.50 -9.17
N ASP A 101 19.07 3.10 -9.68
CA ASP A 101 19.54 2.30 -10.34
C ASP A 101 20.35 2.51 -10.85
N ALA A 102 20.61 2.66 -10.67
CA ALA A 102 21.43 2.80 -11.10
C ALA A 102 21.79 2.64 -11.72
#